data_fd87dff89e5c6589ffe06cd5d151d6c6
#
_entry.id   fd87dff89e5c6589ffe06cd5d151d6c6
#
_cell.length_a   1.000
_cell.length_b   1.000
_cell.length_c   1.000
_cell.angle_alpha   90.00
_cell.angle_beta   90.00
_cell.angle_gamma   90.00
#
_symmetry.space_group_name_H-M   'P 1'
#
loop_
_entity.id
_entity.type
_entity.pdbx_description
1 polymer ?
#
loop_
_entity_poly.entity_id
_entity_poly.type
_entity_poly.pdbx_seq_one_letter_code
_entity_poly.pdbx_strand_id
1 'polypeptide(L)' 'MKTKDFVDLLERNGWMFKRHGANHDIYIKDGERESVPRHRELDEDLAKAIIKRRGLK' A
#
# COMPACT_ATOMS: atom_id res chain seq x y z
N MET A 1 10.46 -4.90 3.40
CA MET A 1 9.89 -3.62 3.92
C MET A 1 8.77 -3.91 4.88
N LYS A 2 8.75 -3.22 6.00
CA LYS A 2 7.65 -3.39 6.95
C LYS A 2 6.35 -2.85 6.37
N THR A 3 5.29 -3.60 6.51
CA THR A 3 3.97 -3.19 6.01
C THR A 3 3.55 -1.83 6.58
N LYS A 4 3.83 -1.60 7.86
CA LYS A 4 3.53 -0.32 8.50
C LYS A 4 4.23 0.84 7.78
N ASP A 5 5.49 0.67 7.43
CA ASP A 5 6.26 1.70 6.74
C ASP A 5 5.70 1.95 5.33
N PHE A 6 5.28 0.88 4.67
CA PHE A 6 4.67 0.98 3.35
C PHE A 6 3.33 1.74 3.41
N VAL A 7 2.51 1.43 4.43
CA VAL A 7 1.23 2.12 4.62
C VAL A 7 1.45 3.59 4.92
N ASP A 8 2.44 3.92 5.77
CA ASP A 8 2.78 5.30 6.06
C ASP A 8 3.16 6.04 4.78
N LEU A 9 3.90 5.36 3.90
CA LEU A 9 4.30 5.93 2.61
C LEU A 9 3.09 6.18 1.71
N LEU A 10 2.16 5.23 1.66
CA LEU A 10 0.91 5.41 0.91
C LEU A 10 0.14 6.63 1.41
N GLU A 11 -0.06 6.72 2.72
CA GLU A 11 -0.82 7.81 3.33
C GLU A 11 -0.15 9.16 3.08
N ARG A 12 1.16 9.19 3.14
CA ARG A 12 1.95 10.40 2.87
C ARG A 12 1.76 10.89 1.43
N ASN A 13 1.44 9.98 0.53
CA ASN A 13 1.21 10.29 -0.89
C ASN A 13 -0.27 10.43 -1.25
N GLY A 14 -1.13 10.56 -0.24
CA GLY A 14 -2.55 10.85 -0.46
C GLY A 14 -3.45 9.63 -0.57
N TRP A 15 -2.90 8.43 -0.37
CA TRP A 15 -3.73 7.22 -0.36
C TRP A 15 -4.45 7.11 0.97
N MET A 16 -5.70 6.65 0.93
CA MET A 16 -6.54 6.56 2.11
C MET A 16 -7.05 5.13 2.29
N PHE A 17 -7.08 4.68 3.53
CA PHE A 17 -7.64 3.39 3.87
C PHE A 17 -9.14 3.40 3.55
N LYS A 18 -9.61 2.37 2.85
CA LYS A 18 -11.01 2.24 2.52
C LYS A 18 -11.72 1.16 3.34
N ARG A 19 -11.14 -0.04 3.36
CA ARG A 19 -11.76 -1.15 4.08
C ARG A 19 -10.80 -2.32 4.23
N HIS A 20 -11.17 -3.24 5.13
CA HIS A 20 -10.48 -4.52 5.25
C HIS A 20 -11.09 -5.49 4.23
N GLY A 21 -10.24 -6.08 3.38
CA GLY A 21 -10.62 -7.22 2.56
C GLY A 21 -10.35 -8.51 3.34
N ALA A 22 -10.49 -9.66 2.67
CA ALA A 22 -10.30 -10.95 3.32
C ALA A 22 -8.90 -11.09 3.94
N ASN A 23 -7.86 -10.85 3.13
CA ASN A 23 -6.47 -10.95 3.59
C ASN A 23 -5.68 -9.69 3.27
N HIS A 24 -6.36 -8.63 2.86
CA HIS A 24 -5.74 -7.39 2.41
C HIS A 24 -6.50 -6.19 2.93
N ASP A 25 -5.79 -5.09 3.10
CA ASP A 25 -6.42 -3.80 3.36
C ASP A 25 -6.42 -3.03 2.05
N ILE A 26 -7.55 -2.39 1.75
CA ILE A 26 -7.73 -1.67 0.49
C ILE A 26 -7.52 -0.18 0.74
N TYR A 27 -6.60 0.40 -0.04
CA TYR A 27 -6.33 1.84 -0.04
C TYR A 27 -6.75 2.44 -1.37
N ILE A 28 -7.23 3.66 -1.35
CA ILE A 28 -7.73 4.33 -2.56
C ILE A 28 -7.12 5.72 -2.71
N LYS A 29 -7.00 6.14 -3.97
CA LYS A 29 -6.61 7.50 -4.33
C LYS A 29 -7.06 7.77 -5.77
N ASP A 30 -7.79 8.87 -5.97
CA ASP A 30 -8.21 9.33 -7.31
C ASP A 30 -8.85 8.24 -8.17
N GLY A 31 -9.73 7.44 -7.59
CA GLY A 31 -10.39 6.35 -8.30
C GLY A 31 -9.55 5.10 -8.47
N GLU A 32 -8.29 5.16 -8.06
CA GLU A 32 -7.38 4.01 -8.10
C GLU A 32 -7.44 3.25 -6.79
N ARG A 33 -7.08 1.98 -6.86
CA ARG A 33 -7.14 1.10 -5.70
C ARG A 33 -5.86 0.30 -5.57
N GLU A 34 -5.38 0.13 -4.34
CA GLU A 34 -4.20 -0.69 -4.05
C GLU A 34 -4.51 -1.63 -2.90
N SER A 35 -4.21 -2.92 -3.08
CA SER A 35 -4.40 -3.93 -2.05
C SER A 35 -3.10 -4.15 -1.31
N VAL A 36 -3.14 -4.02 0.01
CA VAL A 36 -1.97 -4.21 0.86
C VAL A 36 -2.16 -5.47 1.71
N PRO A 37 -1.31 -6.50 1.55
CA PRO A 37 -1.43 -7.72 2.37
C PRO A 37 -1.27 -7.39 3.85
N ARG A 38 -2.07 -8.05 4.69
CA ARG A 38 -1.97 -7.86 6.13
C ARG A 38 -0.90 -8.77 6.72
N HIS A 39 0.29 -8.70 6.16
CA HIS A 39 1.47 -9.36 6.68
C HIS A 39 2.32 -8.30 7.38
N ARG A 40 3.12 -8.74 8.33
CA ARG A 40 4.01 -7.83 9.04
C ARG A 40 5.07 -7.24 8.12
N GLU A 41 5.56 -8.06 7.19
CA GLU A 41 6.57 -7.66 6.22
C GLU A 41 6.04 -7.86 4.81
N LEU A 42 6.32 -6.91 3.94
CA LEU A 42 6.03 -7.04 2.52
C LEU A 42 7.26 -7.55 1.79
N ASP A 43 7.03 -8.36 0.76
CA ASP A 43 8.09 -8.75 -0.15
C ASP A 43 8.73 -7.49 -0.74
N GLU A 44 10.06 -7.42 -0.73
CA GLU A 44 10.79 -6.24 -1.20
C GLU A 44 10.51 -5.93 -2.67
N ASP A 45 10.46 -6.96 -3.51
CA ASP A 45 10.20 -6.75 -4.94
C ASP A 45 8.79 -6.21 -5.18
N LEU A 46 7.82 -6.74 -4.44
CA LEU A 46 6.45 -6.25 -4.51
C LEU A 46 6.36 -4.79 -4.08
N ALA A 47 6.97 -4.46 -2.94
CA ALA A 47 6.95 -3.10 -2.43
C ALA A 47 7.60 -2.13 -3.41
N LYS A 48 8.78 -2.48 -3.94
CA LYS A 48 9.49 -1.66 -4.91
C LYS A 48 8.68 -1.46 -6.18
N ALA A 49 8.01 -2.50 -6.67
CA ALA A 49 7.19 -2.42 -7.88
C ALA A 49 6.02 -1.45 -7.68
N ILE A 50 5.37 -1.50 -6.54
CA ILE A 50 4.25 -0.60 -6.25
C ILE A 50 4.75 0.83 -6.09
N ILE A 51 5.83 1.03 -5.36
CA ILE A 51 6.44 2.35 -5.15
C ILE A 51 6.74 3.00 -6.50
N LYS A 52 7.35 2.24 -7.40
CA LYS A 52 7.68 2.74 -8.74
C LYS A 52 6.44 3.01 -9.57
N ARG A 53 5.49 2.06 -9.59
CA ARG A 53 4.27 2.18 -10.39
C ARG A 53 3.41 3.36 -9.96
N ARG A 54 3.34 3.61 -8.66
CA ARG A 54 2.51 4.68 -8.10
C ARG A 54 3.28 5.97 -7.87
N GLY A 55 4.58 5.99 -8.13
CA GLY A 55 5.39 7.18 -7.91
C GLY A 55 5.43 7.64 -6.46
N LEU A 56 5.46 6.69 -5.52
CA LEU A 56 5.46 7.03 -4.10
C LEU A 56 6.81 7.63 -3.68
N LYS A 57 6.74 8.67 -2.87
CA LYS A 57 7.96 9.38 -2.43
C LYS A 57 8.02 9.54 -0.92
#